data_4b48349fd226ff3e216b15ae52e78a49
#
_entry.id   4b48349fd226ff3e216b15ae52e78a49
#
_cell.length_a   1.000
_cell.length_b   1.000
_cell.length_c   1.000
_cell.angle_alpha   90.00
_cell.angle_beta   90.00
_cell.angle_gamma   90.00
#
_symmetry.space_group_name_H-M   'P 1'
#
loop_
_entity.id
_entity.type
_entity.pdbx_description
1 polymer ?
#
loop_
_entity_poly.entity_id
_entity_poly.type
_entity_poly.pdbx_seq_one_letter_code
_entity_poly.pdbx_strand_id
1 'polypeptide(L)'
;MKISPVITCALLCSALTATGCTKPAGHQADAENENAPGAVARKKSKLPVYNSKKLLPAWLHEDPIPENDLHHVLDFKLTDQRGNQRALADLDGKIYVSYFFFASCSGICLKMAEQLKKVQDHFSDRDEVRLVGHSVTPGIDTPEALTAYGEQKGINAARWYLLTGTKKDIFDLARKSYFAVTDNRDDDYKTLIHTENLILVDKENLIRGVYNGTFPQDVNRLVEDITVLLEEQADTPAGS
;
A
#
# COMPACT_ATOMS: atom_id res chain seq x y z
N MET A 1 -19.56 -42.61 58.33
CA MET A 1 -18.98 -43.17 59.58
C MET A 1 -17.59 -42.55 59.75
N LYS A 2 -17.41 -41.85 60.87
CA LYS A 2 -16.17 -41.36 61.51
C LYS A 2 -15.45 -40.16 60.87
N ILE A 3 -15.61 -38.96 61.33
CA ILE A 3 -15.23 -38.28 62.60
C ILE A 3 -13.95 -37.46 62.36
N SER A 4 -14.10 -36.14 62.53
CA SER A 4 -13.07 -35.11 62.72
C SER A 4 -12.13 -35.43 63.88
N PRO A 5 -11.01 -34.70 64.03
CA PRO A 5 -11.13 -33.56 64.94
C PRO A 5 -10.34 -32.29 64.56
N VAL A 6 -10.90 -31.25 65.09
CA VAL A 6 -10.42 -29.90 65.35
C VAL A 6 -9.19 -29.92 66.28
N ILE A 7 -8.20 -29.10 65.99
CA ILE A 7 -7.26 -28.57 67.02
C ILE A 7 -7.05 -27.08 66.78
N THR A 8 -7.36 -26.38 67.87
CA THR A 8 -7.27 -24.93 68.13
C THR A 8 -5.91 -24.60 68.75
N CYS A 9 -5.57 -23.35 68.70
CA CYS A 9 -4.55 -22.59 69.47
C CYS A 9 -3.26 -22.28 68.75
N ALA A 10 -2.65 -21.12 68.80
CA ALA A 10 -2.78 -19.97 69.68
C ALA A 10 -2.13 -18.74 69.07
N LEU A 11 -2.59 -17.61 69.51
CA LEU A 11 -2.01 -16.27 69.28
C LEU A 11 -0.51 -16.18 69.63
N LEU A 12 0.25 -15.49 68.80
CA LEU A 12 1.39 -14.69 69.27
C LEU A 12 1.53 -13.44 68.38
N CYS A 13 1.25 -12.33 69.03
CA CYS A 13 1.50 -10.97 68.55
C CYS A 13 3.01 -10.72 68.63
N SER A 14 3.59 -10.19 67.52
CA SER A 14 4.85 -9.44 67.66
C SER A 14 4.92 -8.40 66.54
N ALA A 15 5.30 -7.24 66.95
CA ALA A 15 5.22 -5.94 66.34
C ALA A 15 6.22 -5.69 65.18
N LEU A 16 5.82 -4.75 64.34
CA LEU A 16 6.57 -3.72 63.60
C LEU A 16 7.82 -4.14 62.84
N THR A 17 7.74 -3.95 61.52
CA THR A 17 8.60 -2.92 60.89
C THR A 17 7.96 -2.50 59.56
N ALA A 18 7.70 -1.20 59.41
CA ALA A 18 7.31 -0.55 58.18
C ALA A 18 8.51 -0.57 57.22
N THR A 19 8.39 -1.29 56.13
CA THR A 19 9.30 -1.16 54.99
C THR A 19 8.49 -0.65 53.82
N GLY A 20 8.85 0.54 53.34
CA GLY A 20 8.15 1.30 52.34
C GLY A 20 7.99 0.55 51.03
N CYS A 21 6.78 0.55 50.52
CA CYS A 21 6.50 0.28 49.10
C CYS A 21 7.13 1.37 48.25
N THR A 22 8.26 1.10 47.65
CA THR A 22 8.76 1.87 46.53
C THR A 22 7.85 1.58 45.33
N LYS A 23 7.07 2.58 44.97
CA LYS A 23 6.39 2.65 43.66
C LYS A 23 7.42 2.39 42.56
N PRO A 24 7.14 1.53 41.54
CA PRO A 24 7.99 1.50 40.40
C PRO A 24 7.92 2.87 39.71
N ALA A 25 9.10 3.41 39.41
CA ALA A 25 9.28 4.67 38.73
C ALA A 25 8.48 4.64 37.41
N GLY A 26 7.62 5.63 37.26
CA GLY A 26 6.95 5.88 36.02
C GLY A 26 8.01 6.04 34.93
N HIS A 27 7.80 5.35 33.81
CA HIS A 27 8.49 5.66 32.57
C HIS A 27 8.13 7.11 32.26
N GLN A 28 9.05 8.02 32.49
CA GLN A 28 9.00 9.34 31.91
C GLN A 28 9.13 9.10 30.40
N ALA A 29 8.08 9.44 29.64
CA ALA A 29 8.16 9.63 28.22
C ALA A 29 9.27 10.68 28.00
N ASP A 30 10.39 10.23 27.46
CA ASP A 30 11.47 11.11 27.05
C ASP A 30 10.92 12.09 26.03
N ALA A 31 11.12 13.37 26.34
CA ALA A 31 10.76 14.48 25.49
C ALA A 31 11.32 14.27 24.08
N GLU A 32 10.46 14.49 23.11
CA GLU A 32 10.70 14.47 21.68
C GLU A 32 12.05 15.12 21.34
N ASN A 33 12.94 14.32 20.80
CA ASN A 33 14.15 14.83 20.16
C ASN A 33 13.79 15.37 18.77
N GLU A 34 13.29 16.59 18.72
CA GLU A 34 12.92 17.31 17.50
C GLU A 34 14.12 17.64 16.58
N ASN A 35 15.33 17.22 16.90
CA ASN A 35 16.57 17.61 16.19
C ASN A 35 17.35 16.43 15.59
N ALA A 36 16.69 15.39 15.07
CA ALA A 36 17.36 14.45 14.20
C ALA A 36 17.53 15.11 12.81
N PRO A 37 18.75 15.30 12.27
CA PRO A 37 18.94 15.88 10.95
C PRO A 37 18.40 14.92 9.90
N GLY A 38 17.29 15.30 9.24
CA GLY A 38 16.64 14.54 8.17
C GLY A 38 15.19 14.09 8.47
N ALA A 39 14.66 14.28 9.67
CA ALA A 39 13.24 14.10 9.93
C ALA A 39 12.49 15.33 9.38
N VAL A 40 12.12 15.31 8.12
CA VAL A 40 11.07 16.21 7.62
C VAL A 40 9.83 15.88 8.44
N ALA A 41 9.33 16.84 9.22
CA ALA A 41 8.09 16.70 9.97
C ALA A 41 6.97 16.47 8.96
N ARG A 42 6.72 15.21 8.59
CA ARG A 42 5.61 14.84 7.71
C ARG A 42 4.33 15.18 8.46
N LYS A 43 3.55 16.08 7.88
CA LYS A 43 2.21 16.43 8.35
C LYS A 43 1.48 15.11 8.67
N LYS A 44 0.78 15.05 9.79
CA LYS A 44 0.07 13.85 10.26
C LYS A 44 -0.86 13.33 9.16
N SER A 45 -0.38 12.36 8.39
CA SER A 45 -1.17 11.76 7.31
C SER A 45 -2.26 10.87 7.90
N LYS A 46 -3.44 10.89 7.29
CA LYS A 46 -4.58 10.06 7.68
C LYS A 46 -4.45 8.60 7.20
N LEU A 47 -3.53 8.33 6.26
CA LEU A 47 -3.30 6.99 5.72
C LEU A 47 -1.93 6.44 6.11
N PRO A 48 -1.82 5.11 6.31
CA PRO A 48 -0.54 4.45 6.58
C PRO A 48 0.37 4.41 5.34
N VAL A 49 1.62 3.97 5.56
CA VAL A 49 2.50 3.48 4.51
C VAL A 49 2.66 1.96 4.61
N TYR A 50 2.91 1.31 3.48
CA TYR A 50 3.22 -0.11 3.39
C TYR A 50 4.66 -0.28 2.94
N ASN A 51 5.55 -0.50 3.91
CA ASN A 51 7.00 -0.41 3.72
C ASN A 51 7.69 -1.76 3.46
N SER A 52 6.95 -2.84 3.34
CA SER A 52 7.53 -4.18 3.18
C SER A 52 6.59 -5.19 2.50
N LYS A 53 7.16 -6.30 2.04
CA LYS A 53 6.41 -7.44 1.45
C LYS A 53 5.36 -8.05 2.39
N LYS A 54 5.40 -7.78 3.68
CA LYS A 54 4.38 -8.24 4.63
C LYS A 54 3.06 -7.48 4.50
N LEU A 55 3.06 -6.37 3.77
CA LEU A 55 1.90 -5.50 3.56
C LEU A 55 1.19 -5.13 4.89
N LEU A 56 1.98 -4.90 5.93
CA LEU A 56 1.48 -4.39 7.21
C LEU A 56 1.48 -2.86 7.17
N PRO A 57 0.39 -2.22 7.59
CA PRO A 57 0.32 -0.76 7.64
C PRO A 57 1.23 -0.21 8.74
N ALA A 58 1.95 0.88 8.45
CA ALA A 58 2.75 1.64 9.41
C ALA A 58 2.30 3.10 9.39
N TRP A 59 2.02 3.65 10.55
CA TRP A 59 1.62 5.05 10.72
C TRP A 59 2.84 5.89 11.07
N LEU A 60 3.35 6.68 10.15
CA LEU A 60 4.60 7.44 10.33
C LEU A 60 4.58 8.45 11.48
N HIS A 61 3.40 8.84 11.96
CA HIS A 61 3.25 9.71 13.12
C HIS A 61 3.27 8.96 14.46
N GLU A 62 3.07 7.63 14.44
CA GLU A 62 3.13 6.77 15.64
C GLU A 62 4.47 6.04 15.71
N ASP A 63 4.99 5.60 14.55
CA ASP A 63 6.24 4.87 14.41
C ASP A 63 7.02 5.45 13.22
N PRO A 64 7.82 6.51 13.42
CA PRO A 64 8.54 7.17 12.36
C PRO A 64 9.57 6.26 11.69
N ILE A 65 9.47 6.12 10.39
CA ILE A 65 10.46 5.42 9.56
C ILE A 65 11.38 6.48 8.96
N PRO A 66 12.73 6.36 9.10
CA PRO A 66 13.67 7.26 8.44
C PRO A 66 13.42 7.31 6.93
N GLU A 67 13.58 8.48 6.30
CA GLU A 67 13.34 8.68 4.88
C GLU A 67 14.09 7.68 4.00
N ASN A 68 15.36 7.41 4.33
CA ASN A 68 16.19 6.46 3.60
C ASN A 68 15.76 4.99 3.73
N ASP A 69 14.90 4.69 4.71
CA ASP A 69 14.36 3.35 4.96
C ASP A 69 12.93 3.19 4.42
N LEU A 70 12.34 4.26 3.89
CA LEU A 70 11.03 4.20 3.24
C LEU A 70 11.13 3.50 1.89
N HIS A 71 10.17 2.61 1.64
CA HIS A 71 10.05 1.94 0.36
C HIS A 71 9.32 2.83 -0.64
N HIS A 72 10.03 3.26 -1.68
CA HIS A 72 9.45 3.93 -2.83
C HIS A 72 9.29 2.96 -4.00
N VAL A 73 8.26 3.16 -4.81
CA VAL A 73 8.13 2.45 -6.08
C VAL A 73 9.36 2.73 -6.94
N LEU A 74 9.96 1.68 -7.48
CA LEU A 74 11.18 1.78 -8.29
C LEU A 74 10.87 2.32 -9.68
N ASP A 75 11.86 2.98 -10.28
CA ASP A 75 11.74 3.43 -11.67
C ASP A 75 11.52 2.26 -12.63
N PHE A 76 10.80 2.54 -13.70
CA PHE A 76 10.51 1.59 -14.76
C PHE A 76 10.49 2.27 -16.13
N LYS A 77 10.63 1.46 -17.18
CA LYS A 77 10.45 1.91 -18.55
C LYS A 77 9.67 0.85 -19.32
N LEU A 78 8.38 1.13 -19.57
CA LEU A 78 7.44 0.23 -20.21
C LEU A 78 6.72 0.94 -21.37
N THR A 79 5.99 0.18 -22.19
CA THR A 79 5.25 0.73 -23.33
C THR A 79 3.76 0.74 -23.02
N ASP A 80 3.08 1.87 -23.24
CA ASP A 80 1.63 1.96 -23.06
C ASP A 80 0.85 1.39 -24.27
N GLN A 81 -0.47 1.26 -24.13
CA GLN A 81 -1.37 0.77 -25.17
C GLN A 81 -1.37 1.63 -26.45
N ARG A 82 -0.80 2.84 -26.45
CA ARG A 82 -0.66 3.71 -27.62
C ARG A 82 0.73 3.66 -28.22
N GLY A 83 1.60 2.76 -27.73
CA GLY A 83 2.97 2.61 -28.17
C GLY A 83 3.96 3.63 -27.59
N ASN A 84 3.54 4.49 -26.65
CA ASN A 84 4.44 5.46 -26.03
C ASN A 84 5.25 4.79 -24.92
N GLN A 85 6.51 5.20 -24.79
CA GLN A 85 7.31 4.83 -23.61
C GLN A 85 6.79 5.58 -22.39
N ARG A 86 6.64 4.86 -21.28
CA ARG A 86 6.24 5.37 -19.97
C ARG A 86 7.29 5.03 -18.94
N ALA A 87 7.57 5.97 -18.05
CA ALA A 87 8.45 5.82 -16.91
C ALA A 87 7.73 6.24 -15.63
N LEU A 88 8.32 5.99 -14.47
CA LEU A 88 7.78 6.46 -13.20
C LEU A 88 7.64 7.99 -13.19
N ALA A 89 8.56 8.71 -13.83
CA ALA A 89 8.51 10.17 -13.97
C ALA A 89 7.24 10.70 -14.66
N ASP A 90 6.55 9.91 -15.49
CA ASP A 90 5.24 10.29 -16.06
C ASP A 90 4.12 10.33 -15.00
N LEU A 91 4.39 9.80 -13.81
CA LEU A 91 3.50 9.76 -12.65
C LEU A 91 3.91 10.74 -11.55
N ASP A 92 4.93 11.57 -11.78
CA ASP A 92 5.39 12.57 -10.81
C ASP A 92 4.25 13.51 -10.42
N GLY A 93 4.07 13.69 -9.11
CA GLY A 93 3.00 14.50 -8.55
C GLY A 93 1.58 13.92 -8.71
N LYS A 94 1.46 12.69 -9.17
CA LYS A 94 0.16 11.99 -9.31
C LYS A 94 -0.08 11.02 -8.16
N ILE A 95 -1.34 10.81 -7.86
CA ILE A 95 -1.84 9.68 -7.09
C ILE A 95 -2.24 8.62 -8.09
N TYR A 96 -1.77 7.39 -7.92
CA TYR A 96 -2.14 6.37 -8.89
C TYR A 96 -2.46 5.02 -8.24
N VAL A 97 -3.29 4.25 -8.96
CA VAL A 97 -3.63 2.88 -8.59
C VAL A 97 -2.93 1.93 -9.55
N SER A 98 -1.99 1.16 -9.02
CA SER A 98 -1.27 0.12 -9.78
C SER A 98 -1.92 -1.24 -9.60
N TYR A 99 -1.95 -2.06 -10.66
CA TYR A 99 -2.46 -3.43 -10.63
C TYR A 99 -1.84 -4.28 -11.73
N PHE A 100 -1.98 -5.61 -11.60
CA PHE A 100 -1.46 -6.58 -12.55
C PHE A 100 -2.61 -7.34 -13.21
N PHE A 101 -2.54 -7.52 -14.54
CA PHE A 101 -3.62 -8.14 -15.31
C PHE A 101 -3.10 -8.83 -16.56
N PHE A 102 -3.97 -9.54 -17.27
CA PHE A 102 -3.77 -9.95 -18.66
C PHE A 102 -5.08 -9.79 -19.44
N ALA A 103 -4.96 -9.33 -20.70
CA ALA A 103 -6.13 -8.88 -21.48
C ALA A 103 -7.10 -10.03 -21.84
N SER A 104 -6.60 -11.25 -22.00
CA SER A 104 -7.41 -12.43 -22.32
C SER A 104 -8.12 -13.08 -21.13
N CYS A 105 -7.99 -12.52 -19.91
CA CYS A 105 -8.64 -13.07 -18.72
C CYS A 105 -10.16 -12.87 -18.75
N SER A 106 -10.90 -13.96 -18.69
CA SER A 106 -12.38 -13.95 -18.64
C SER A 106 -12.96 -13.98 -17.22
N GLY A 107 -12.12 -13.97 -16.19
CA GLY A 107 -12.51 -14.13 -14.80
C GLY A 107 -12.26 -12.88 -13.94
N ILE A 108 -11.26 -12.97 -13.10
CA ILE A 108 -10.95 -11.98 -12.07
C ILE A 108 -10.57 -10.60 -12.65
N CYS A 109 -9.78 -10.57 -13.73
CA CYS A 109 -9.37 -9.31 -14.38
C CYS A 109 -10.57 -8.57 -14.97
N LEU A 110 -11.60 -9.29 -15.45
CA LEU A 110 -12.83 -8.68 -15.95
C LEU A 110 -13.55 -7.92 -14.83
N LYS A 111 -13.70 -8.55 -13.65
CA LYS A 111 -14.32 -7.92 -12.47
C LYS A 111 -13.50 -6.72 -11.99
N MET A 112 -12.17 -6.84 -11.97
CA MET A 112 -11.30 -5.73 -11.61
C MET A 112 -11.44 -4.55 -12.57
N ALA A 113 -11.47 -4.80 -13.88
CA ALA A 113 -11.65 -3.75 -14.89
C ALA A 113 -13.00 -3.03 -14.73
N GLU A 114 -14.09 -3.76 -14.44
CA GLU A 114 -15.40 -3.17 -14.14
C GLU A 114 -15.38 -2.26 -12.90
N GLN A 115 -14.67 -2.66 -11.84
CA GLN A 115 -14.53 -1.84 -10.64
C GLN A 115 -13.62 -0.62 -10.89
N LEU A 116 -12.48 -0.82 -11.56
CA LEU A 116 -11.58 0.28 -11.93
C LEU A 116 -12.23 1.29 -12.86
N LYS A 117 -13.17 0.85 -13.70
CA LYS A 117 -13.99 1.77 -14.52
C LYS A 117 -14.77 2.75 -13.65
N LYS A 118 -15.32 2.31 -12.51
CA LYS A 118 -16.01 3.21 -11.56
C LYS A 118 -15.05 4.21 -10.94
N VAL A 119 -13.81 3.78 -10.61
CA VAL A 119 -12.76 4.69 -10.12
C VAL A 119 -12.41 5.73 -11.19
N GLN A 120 -12.20 5.30 -12.44
CA GLN A 120 -11.96 6.22 -13.56
C GLN A 120 -13.07 7.26 -13.71
N ASP A 121 -14.32 6.81 -13.65
CA ASP A 121 -15.48 7.69 -13.84
C ASP A 121 -15.65 8.66 -12.67
N HIS A 122 -15.41 8.20 -11.43
CA HIS A 122 -15.49 9.03 -10.24
C HIS A 122 -14.46 10.18 -10.26
N PHE A 123 -13.24 9.93 -10.74
CA PHE A 123 -12.17 10.92 -10.83
C PHE A 123 -11.96 11.47 -12.25
N SER A 124 -13.01 11.47 -13.08
CA SER A 124 -12.93 11.89 -14.48
C SER A 124 -12.51 13.35 -14.69
N ASP A 125 -12.71 14.20 -13.73
CA ASP A 125 -12.33 15.62 -13.68
C ASP A 125 -11.03 15.88 -12.91
N ARG A 126 -10.40 14.85 -12.32
CA ARG A 126 -9.20 14.99 -11.47
C ARG A 126 -7.96 14.54 -12.23
N ASP A 127 -7.19 15.55 -12.67
CA ASP A 127 -5.97 15.31 -13.47
C ASP A 127 -4.79 14.77 -12.66
N GLU A 128 -4.94 14.76 -11.33
CA GLU A 128 -3.97 14.21 -10.39
C GLU A 128 -4.05 12.69 -10.26
N VAL A 129 -5.17 12.05 -10.69
CA VAL A 129 -5.41 10.63 -10.49
C VAL A 129 -5.10 9.83 -11.76
N ARG A 130 -4.39 8.71 -11.62
CA ARG A 130 -4.05 7.78 -12.71
C ARG A 130 -4.37 6.34 -12.33
N LEU A 131 -4.68 5.51 -13.33
CA LEU A 131 -4.75 4.07 -13.22
C LEU A 131 -3.63 3.46 -14.06
N VAL A 132 -2.91 2.47 -13.54
CA VAL A 132 -1.74 1.89 -14.18
C VAL A 132 -1.80 0.37 -14.10
N GLY A 133 -2.20 -0.27 -15.18
CA GLY A 133 -2.23 -1.72 -15.31
C GLY A 133 -0.95 -2.25 -15.94
N HIS A 134 -0.36 -3.27 -15.34
CA HIS A 134 0.84 -3.95 -15.86
C HIS A 134 0.44 -5.33 -16.40
N SER A 135 0.62 -5.56 -17.70
CA SER A 135 0.32 -6.87 -18.29
C SER A 135 1.33 -7.92 -17.85
N VAL A 136 0.86 -9.04 -17.30
CA VAL A 136 1.71 -10.17 -16.90
C VAL A 136 1.93 -11.18 -18.04
N THR A 137 1.35 -10.93 -19.21
CA THR A 137 1.51 -11.72 -20.45
C THR A 137 2.02 -10.86 -21.62
N PRO A 138 3.14 -10.12 -21.46
CA PRO A 138 3.59 -9.14 -22.45
C PRO A 138 3.92 -9.74 -23.82
N GLY A 139 4.17 -11.06 -23.92
CA GLY A 139 4.36 -11.74 -25.20
C GLY A 139 3.09 -11.86 -26.04
N ILE A 140 1.91 -11.63 -25.44
CA ILE A 140 0.60 -11.69 -26.09
C ILE A 140 -0.05 -10.31 -26.09
N ASP A 141 0.04 -9.61 -24.97
CA ASP A 141 -0.53 -8.28 -24.74
C ASP A 141 0.38 -7.21 -25.37
N THR A 142 0.38 -7.15 -26.71
CA THR A 142 1.07 -6.08 -27.46
C THR A 142 0.34 -4.75 -27.27
N PRO A 143 0.95 -3.59 -27.59
CA PRO A 143 0.26 -2.31 -27.55
C PRO A 143 -1.07 -2.30 -28.33
N GLU A 144 -1.12 -2.96 -29.49
CA GLU A 144 -2.33 -3.08 -30.30
C GLU A 144 -3.42 -3.91 -29.60
N ALA A 145 -3.03 -5.04 -28.98
CA ALA A 145 -3.94 -5.88 -28.20
C ALA A 145 -4.48 -5.11 -26.99
N LEU A 146 -3.63 -4.34 -26.31
CA LEU A 146 -4.01 -3.50 -25.18
C LEU A 146 -4.89 -2.32 -25.60
N THR A 147 -4.69 -1.74 -26.80
CA THR A 147 -5.60 -0.75 -27.37
C THR A 147 -7.00 -1.33 -27.57
N ALA A 148 -7.10 -2.47 -28.25
CA ALA A 148 -8.39 -3.13 -28.48
C ALA A 148 -9.09 -3.50 -27.16
N TYR A 149 -8.33 -3.99 -26.15
CA TYR A 149 -8.84 -4.26 -24.82
C TYR A 149 -9.35 -2.97 -24.15
N GLY A 150 -8.58 -1.88 -24.22
CA GLY A 150 -8.95 -0.59 -23.65
C GLY A 150 -10.24 -0.02 -24.24
N GLU A 151 -10.39 -0.09 -25.57
CA GLU A 151 -11.61 0.32 -26.27
C GLU A 151 -12.81 -0.51 -25.83
N GLN A 152 -12.67 -1.83 -25.77
CA GLN A 152 -13.73 -2.74 -25.32
C GLN A 152 -14.18 -2.44 -23.88
N LYS A 153 -13.25 -2.03 -22.98
CA LYS A 153 -13.52 -1.73 -21.57
C LYS A 153 -13.87 -0.27 -21.30
N GLY A 154 -13.88 0.60 -22.29
CA GLY A 154 -14.16 2.03 -22.13
C GLY A 154 -13.06 2.75 -21.33
N ILE A 155 -11.82 2.33 -21.51
CA ILE A 155 -10.65 2.89 -20.83
C ILE A 155 -10.24 4.20 -21.49
N ASN A 156 -10.11 5.27 -20.69
CA ASN A 156 -9.55 6.53 -21.14
C ASN A 156 -8.01 6.46 -21.11
N ALA A 157 -7.38 6.25 -22.24
CA ALA A 157 -5.93 6.09 -22.37
C ALA A 157 -5.11 7.34 -21.99
N ALA A 158 -5.72 8.49 -21.74
CA ALA A 158 -5.05 9.67 -21.20
C ALA A 158 -4.82 9.56 -19.68
N ARG A 159 -5.61 8.75 -18.98
CA ARG A 159 -5.60 8.64 -17.52
C ARG A 159 -5.40 7.22 -17.01
N TRP A 160 -5.59 6.24 -17.86
CA TRP A 160 -5.46 4.82 -17.55
C TRP A 160 -4.47 4.17 -18.51
N TYR A 161 -3.26 3.96 -18.02
CA TYR A 161 -2.18 3.32 -18.79
C TYR A 161 -2.29 1.81 -18.65
N LEU A 162 -2.25 1.12 -19.78
CA LEU A 162 -2.09 -0.33 -19.86
C LEU A 162 -0.67 -0.59 -20.36
N LEU A 163 0.19 -1.07 -19.48
CA LEU A 163 1.63 -1.17 -19.73
C LEU A 163 2.03 -2.59 -20.11
N THR A 164 2.89 -2.70 -21.10
CA THR A 164 3.56 -3.92 -21.53
C THR A 164 5.05 -3.68 -21.68
N GLY A 165 5.85 -4.75 -21.74
CA GLY A 165 7.32 -4.64 -21.83
C GLY A 165 8.00 -5.99 -21.81
N THR A 166 9.19 -6.11 -21.22
CA THR A 166 9.79 -7.42 -21.00
C THR A 166 9.13 -8.11 -19.82
N LYS A 167 9.00 -9.43 -19.88
CA LYS A 167 8.46 -10.21 -18.77
C LYS A 167 9.26 -10.00 -17.49
N LYS A 168 10.58 -9.89 -17.63
CA LYS A 168 11.48 -9.63 -16.52
C LYS A 168 11.17 -8.31 -15.81
N ASP A 169 11.03 -7.22 -16.57
CA ASP A 169 10.81 -5.89 -15.99
C ASP A 169 9.47 -5.83 -15.24
N ILE A 170 8.41 -6.40 -15.83
CA ILE A 170 7.09 -6.45 -15.21
C ILE A 170 7.10 -7.29 -13.92
N PHE A 171 7.77 -8.44 -13.93
CA PHE A 171 7.86 -9.30 -12.75
C PHE A 171 8.76 -8.70 -11.67
N ASP A 172 9.83 -8.02 -12.05
CA ASP A 172 10.68 -7.29 -11.10
C ASP A 172 9.90 -6.16 -10.42
N LEU A 173 9.12 -5.39 -11.17
CA LEU A 173 8.21 -4.39 -10.61
C LEU A 173 7.21 -5.01 -9.63
N ALA A 174 6.54 -6.08 -10.04
CA ALA A 174 5.55 -6.75 -9.19
C ALA A 174 6.15 -7.21 -7.85
N ARG A 175 7.38 -7.72 -7.86
CA ARG A 175 8.05 -8.26 -6.67
C ARG A 175 8.71 -7.21 -5.81
N LYS A 176 9.43 -6.26 -6.46
CA LYS A 176 10.33 -5.34 -5.78
C LYS A 176 9.67 -3.99 -5.47
N SER A 177 8.80 -3.53 -6.36
CA SER A 177 8.12 -2.23 -6.21
C SER A 177 6.77 -2.36 -5.51
N TYR A 178 5.92 -3.25 -5.98
CA TYR A 178 4.52 -3.28 -5.55
C TYR A 178 4.19 -4.42 -4.57
N PHE A 179 5.16 -5.28 -4.25
CA PHE A 179 4.95 -6.43 -3.37
C PHE A 179 3.76 -7.32 -3.77
N ALA A 180 3.40 -7.30 -5.05
CA ALA A 180 2.25 -8.02 -5.61
C ALA A 180 2.47 -9.54 -5.68
N VAL A 181 3.70 -10.00 -5.46
CA VAL A 181 4.08 -11.42 -5.42
C VAL A 181 4.82 -11.72 -4.14
N THR A 182 4.28 -12.62 -3.36
CA THR A 182 4.87 -13.06 -2.07
C THR A 182 5.81 -14.25 -2.20
N ASP A 183 5.88 -14.87 -3.40
CA ASP A 183 6.67 -16.07 -3.63
C ASP A 183 8.18 -15.74 -3.77
N ASN A 184 8.99 -16.38 -2.93
CA ASN A 184 10.45 -16.20 -2.87
C ASN A 184 11.23 -16.99 -3.95
N ARG A 185 10.56 -17.57 -4.94
CA ARG A 185 11.23 -18.27 -6.04
C ARG A 185 11.82 -17.23 -7.00
N ASP A 186 13.07 -16.85 -6.74
CA ASP A 186 13.77 -15.75 -7.39
C ASP A 186 13.99 -15.91 -8.91
N ASP A 187 13.85 -17.10 -9.48
CA ASP A 187 14.23 -17.39 -10.86
C ASP A 187 13.09 -17.83 -11.78
N ASP A 188 11.86 -17.94 -11.29
CA ASP A 188 10.78 -18.49 -12.10
C ASP A 188 9.79 -17.42 -12.62
N TYR A 189 10.21 -16.71 -13.69
CA TYR A 189 9.28 -15.92 -14.52
C TYR A 189 8.22 -16.78 -15.23
N LYS A 190 8.13 -18.09 -14.95
CA LYS A 190 7.16 -19.01 -15.52
C LYS A 190 5.83 -18.97 -14.80
N THR A 191 5.84 -18.64 -13.51
CA THR A 191 4.61 -18.51 -12.73
C THR A 191 3.89 -17.24 -13.12
N LEU A 192 2.62 -17.34 -13.51
CA LEU A 192 1.79 -16.19 -13.78
C LEU A 192 1.49 -15.44 -12.47
N ILE A 193 1.64 -14.13 -12.48
CA ILE A 193 1.22 -13.30 -11.34
C ILE A 193 -0.31 -13.30 -11.31
N HIS A 194 -0.87 -13.89 -10.26
CA HIS A 194 -2.30 -13.85 -9.98
C HIS A 194 -2.52 -13.05 -8.70
N THR A 195 -2.96 -11.82 -8.84
CA THR A 195 -3.36 -10.98 -7.71
C THR A 195 -4.54 -10.12 -8.09
N GLU A 196 -5.50 -10.04 -7.21
CA GLU A 196 -6.63 -9.11 -7.26
C GLU A 196 -6.35 -7.78 -6.58
N ASN A 197 -5.10 -7.56 -6.15
CA ASN A 197 -4.73 -6.35 -5.41
C ASN A 197 -4.69 -5.13 -6.32
N LEU A 198 -5.37 -4.08 -5.86
CA LEU A 198 -5.20 -2.70 -6.31
C LEU A 198 -4.31 -1.99 -5.30
N ILE A 199 -3.24 -1.38 -5.75
CA ILE A 199 -2.21 -0.79 -4.92
C ILE A 199 -2.26 0.73 -5.10
N LEU A 200 -2.66 1.45 -4.06
CA LEU A 200 -2.71 2.90 -4.04
C LEU A 200 -1.33 3.47 -3.74
N VAL A 201 -0.86 4.37 -4.59
CA VAL A 201 0.43 5.04 -4.47
C VAL A 201 0.23 6.55 -4.49
N ASP A 202 0.92 7.26 -3.60
CA ASP A 202 0.87 8.72 -3.51
C ASP A 202 1.88 9.41 -4.45
N LYS A 203 1.85 10.75 -4.44
CA LYS A 203 2.76 11.60 -5.25
C LYS A 203 4.25 11.44 -4.92
N GLU A 204 4.57 10.87 -3.76
CA GLU A 204 5.93 10.61 -3.30
C GLU A 204 6.36 9.17 -3.61
N ASN A 205 5.55 8.43 -4.38
CA ASN A 205 5.75 7.04 -4.75
C ASN A 205 5.76 6.07 -3.57
N LEU A 206 5.06 6.40 -2.48
CA LEU A 206 4.84 5.51 -1.34
C LEU A 206 3.55 4.72 -1.50
N ILE A 207 3.57 3.45 -1.13
CA ILE A 207 2.35 2.63 -1.10
C ILE A 207 1.51 3.03 0.13
N ARG A 208 0.27 3.47 -0.12
CA ARG A 208 -0.64 4.01 0.89
C ARG A 208 -1.85 3.12 1.16
N GLY A 209 -2.09 2.11 0.32
CA GLY A 209 -3.18 1.18 0.50
C GLY A 209 -3.09 -0.03 -0.42
N VAL A 210 -3.70 -1.14 0.03
CA VAL A 210 -3.86 -2.37 -0.75
C VAL A 210 -5.31 -2.84 -0.61
N TYR A 211 -5.99 -3.06 -1.73
CA TYR A 211 -7.43 -3.34 -1.79
C TYR A 211 -7.70 -4.52 -2.69
N ASN A 212 -8.72 -5.31 -2.39
CA ASN A 212 -9.16 -6.34 -3.31
C ASN A 212 -10.03 -5.72 -4.41
N GLY A 213 -9.52 -5.71 -5.64
CA GLY A 213 -10.18 -5.11 -6.81
C GLY A 213 -11.43 -5.83 -7.30
N THR A 214 -11.78 -6.98 -6.70
CA THR A 214 -13.01 -7.72 -7.03
C THR A 214 -14.15 -7.45 -6.06
N PHE A 215 -13.88 -6.83 -4.90
CA PHE A 215 -14.87 -6.51 -3.89
C PHE A 215 -15.28 -5.03 -3.96
N PRO A 216 -16.57 -4.74 -4.23
CA PRO A 216 -17.05 -3.36 -4.31
C PRO A 216 -16.75 -2.52 -3.06
N GLN A 217 -16.80 -3.13 -1.86
CA GLN A 217 -16.51 -2.44 -0.60
C GLN A 217 -15.07 -1.96 -0.52
N ASP A 218 -14.11 -2.77 -0.96
CA ASP A 218 -12.71 -2.41 -1.00
C ASP A 218 -12.44 -1.30 -2.02
N VAL A 219 -13.13 -1.35 -3.17
CA VAL A 219 -13.02 -0.30 -4.19
C VAL A 219 -13.65 1.02 -3.70
N ASN A 220 -14.74 0.98 -2.93
CA ASN A 220 -15.28 2.19 -2.30
C ASN A 220 -14.28 2.80 -1.31
N ARG A 221 -13.62 1.98 -0.47
CA ARG A 221 -12.54 2.46 0.40
C ARG A 221 -11.37 3.05 -0.39
N LEU A 222 -10.99 2.41 -1.50
CA LEU A 222 -9.96 2.96 -2.39
C LEU A 222 -10.34 4.36 -2.88
N VAL A 223 -11.60 4.59 -3.27
CA VAL A 223 -12.10 5.92 -3.70
C VAL A 223 -12.03 6.94 -2.56
N GLU A 224 -12.43 6.54 -1.34
CA GLU A 224 -12.33 7.38 -0.14
C GLU A 224 -10.87 7.75 0.16
N ASP A 225 -9.96 6.77 0.11
CA ASP A 225 -8.54 6.98 0.41
C ASP A 225 -7.81 7.81 -0.67
N ILE A 226 -8.18 7.68 -1.95
CA ILE A 226 -7.71 8.61 -3.00
C ILE A 226 -8.15 10.03 -2.68
N THR A 227 -9.40 10.22 -2.23
CA THR A 227 -9.93 11.55 -1.86
C THR A 227 -9.15 12.14 -0.69
N VAL A 228 -8.82 11.33 0.33
CA VAL A 228 -7.96 11.75 1.45
C VAL A 228 -6.59 12.22 0.97
N LEU A 229 -5.95 11.48 0.05
CA LEU A 229 -4.65 11.88 -0.50
C LEU A 229 -4.73 13.18 -1.32
N LEU A 230 -5.82 13.40 -2.06
CA LEU A 230 -6.05 14.65 -2.80
C LEU A 230 -6.21 15.85 -1.84
N GLU A 231 -6.92 15.67 -0.71
CA GLU A 231 -7.04 16.70 0.32
C GLU A 231 -5.68 17.01 0.98
N GLU A 232 -4.90 15.98 1.31
CA GLU A 232 -3.56 16.15 1.89
C GLU A 232 -2.63 16.93 0.95
N GLN A 233 -2.77 16.75 -0.36
CA GLN A 233 -2.02 17.52 -1.36
C GLN A 233 -2.41 18.99 -1.41
N ALA A 234 -3.72 19.29 -1.34
CA ALA A 234 -4.22 20.65 -1.38
C ALA A 234 -3.75 21.48 -0.17
N ASP A 235 -3.53 20.84 0.97
CA ASP A 235 -3.07 21.46 2.21
C ASP A 235 -1.55 21.69 2.28
N THR A 236 -0.76 21.14 1.35
CA THR A 236 0.69 21.34 1.30
C THR A 236 1.01 22.51 0.39
N PRO A 237 1.53 23.66 0.89
CA PRO A 237 1.87 24.78 0.02
C PRO A 237 2.91 24.34 -1.00
N ALA A 238 2.70 24.72 -2.26
CA ALA A 238 3.65 24.49 -3.34
C ALA A 238 4.94 25.26 -3.03
N GLY A 239 6.00 24.55 -2.70
CA GLY A 239 7.36 25.09 -2.57
C GLY A 239 7.79 25.39 -1.12
N SER A 240 8.41 24.43 -0.51
CA SER A 240 9.42 24.64 0.54
C SER A 240 10.66 23.82 0.20
#